data_6ea5a85ae972009469fde83111d6e9d9
#
_entry.id   6ea5a85ae972009469fde83111d6e9d9
#
_cell.length_a   1.000
_cell.length_b   1.000
_cell.length_c   1.000
_cell.angle_alpha   90.00
_cell.angle_beta   90.00
_cell.angle_gamma   90.00
#
_symmetry.space_group_name_H-M   'P 1'
#
loop_
_entity.id
_entity.type
_entity.pdbx_description
1 polymer ?
#
loop_
_entity_poly.entity_id
_entity_poly.type
_entity_poly.pdbx_seq_one_letter_code
_entity_poly.pdbx_strand_id
1 'polypeptide(L)'
;MLRMLKSVPVVAILLGFHAGAQTYPVTQGKTYKFEKIADGVYYATGGAGSNNVVIVNDNDVLLVDDGTTPAAARALLQDIKLLTNKPVRYVVNTHFHYDHTDGNSVFPPDVDIIAHEYVRTAILTFNVLNREPYTTSQGTAVPARIEALRKQIAEEKDAGKKATLTTQLADAQKTAQELKEIKPTPPNVTYSSKMTINKGQREIQLLFLGRGHTAGDTIVFLPKERIVCTGDLMESRLAYMGDAFFDEWITTLDALKKLDFALVLPGHGAPFRDKALVTAFQSYLSDLTKQATALRKQGVSADDAAKRVDLTSHAKDFPSIQGPGADLRGVRRLYAWLDEMGR
;
A
#
# COMPACT_ATOMS: atom_id res chain seq x y z
N MET A 1 -72.98 -26.80 -1.97
CA MET A 1 -71.90 -26.78 -0.93
C MET A 1 -70.56 -26.38 -1.56
N LEU A 2 -70.23 -25.14 -1.43
CA LEU A 2 -68.95 -24.57 -2.01
C LEU A 2 -67.94 -24.50 -0.88
N ARG A 3 -66.85 -25.26 -0.96
CA ARG A 3 -65.74 -25.20 -0.01
C ARG A 3 -64.81 -24.05 -0.40
N MET A 4 -64.74 -23.01 0.44
CA MET A 4 -63.74 -21.96 0.38
C MET A 4 -62.38 -22.51 0.81
N LEU A 5 -61.38 -22.47 -0.08
CA LEU A 5 -59.98 -22.67 0.28
C LEU A 5 -59.43 -21.34 0.88
N LYS A 6 -58.97 -21.40 2.12
CA LYS A 6 -58.25 -20.31 2.76
C LYS A 6 -56.81 -20.34 2.30
N SER A 7 -56.38 -19.29 1.63
CA SER A 7 -54.94 -19.06 1.30
C SER A 7 -54.18 -18.60 2.55
N VAL A 8 -53.11 -19.33 2.89
CA VAL A 8 -52.16 -18.96 3.93
C VAL A 8 -51.06 -18.11 3.26
N PRO A 9 -50.76 -16.91 3.75
CA PRO A 9 -49.63 -16.13 3.21
C PRO A 9 -48.31 -16.73 3.65
N VAL A 10 -47.44 -17.08 2.70
CA VAL A 10 -46.04 -17.43 2.95
C VAL A 10 -45.27 -16.13 3.21
N VAL A 11 -44.89 -15.91 4.46
CA VAL A 11 -43.96 -14.82 4.84
C VAL A 11 -42.53 -15.29 4.51
N ALA A 12 -41.97 -14.79 3.44
CA ALA A 12 -40.57 -14.97 3.11
C ALA A 12 -39.71 -14.11 4.08
N ILE A 13 -39.10 -14.74 5.08
CA ILE A 13 -38.11 -14.10 5.93
C ILE A 13 -36.82 -13.96 5.09
N LEU A 14 -36.55 -12.76 4.58
CA LEU A 14 -35.25 -12.37 4.03
C LEU A 14 -34.25 -12.28 5.19
N LEU A 15 -33.52 -13.35 5.42
CA LEU A 15 -32.33 -13.32 6.27
C LEU A 15 -31.25 -12.48 5.53
N GLY A 16 -31.14 -11.22 5.89
CA GLY A 16 -30.05 -10.36 5.49
C GLY A 16 -28.74 -10.90 6.10
N PHE A 17 -27.91 -11.54 5.29
CA PHE A 17 -26.55 -11.84 5.67
C PHE A 17 -25.79 -10.51 5.79
N HIS A 18 -25.68 -9.97 7.00
CA HIS A 18 -24.62 -9.02 7.30
C HIS A 18 -23.33 -9.82 7.27
N ALA A 19 -22.50 -9.61 6.25
CA ALA A 19 -21.14 -10.10 6.24
C ALA A 19 -20.40 -9.37 7.38
N GLY A 20 -20.39 -9.96 8.56
CA GLY A 20 -19.57 -9.51 9.67
C GLY A 20 -18.11 -9.47 9.21
N ALA A 21 -17.37 -8.44 9.56
CA ALA A 21 -15.95 -8.36 9.28
C ALA A 21 -15.28 -9.64 9.82
N GLN A 22 -14.61 -10.38 8.94
CA GLN A 22 -13.93 -11.62 9.33
C GLN A 22 -12.79 -11.26 10.27
N THR A 23 -12.84 -11.77 11.50
CA THR A 23 -11.76 -11.60 12.48
C THR A 23 -10.74 -12.72 12.30
N TYR A 24 -9.46 -12.34 12.22
CA TYR A 24 -8.35 -13.27 12.12
C TYR A 24 -7.68 -13.43 13.48
N PRO A 25 -7.08 -14.61 13.80
CA PRO A 25 -6.23 -14.76 14.97
C PRO A 25 -5.07 -13.74 14.91
N VAL A 26 -4.81 -13.07 16.03
CA VAL A 26 -3.79 -12.02 16.14
C VAL A 26 -2.65 -12.48 17.01
N THR A 27 -1.40 -12.27 16.56
CA THR A 27 -0.19 -12.30 17.38
C THR A 27 0.31 -10.86 17.52
N GLN A 28 0.38 -10.36 18.74
CA GLN A 28 0.90 -9.01 19.03
C GLN A 28 2.39 -9.07 19.33
N GLY A 29 3.21 -8.45 18.51
CA GLY A 29 4.62 -8.20 18.75
C GLY A 29 4.84 -6.88 19.49
N LYS A 30 6.10 -6.53 19.67
CA LYS A 30 6.50 -5.27 20.30
C LYS A 30 6.11 -4.06 19.43
N THR A 31 6.24 -4.20 18.12
CA THR A 31 5.96 -3.15 17.13
C THR A 31 4.83 -3.55 16.21
N TYR A 32 4.85 -4.79 15.69
CA TYR A 32 3.92 -5.26 14.69
C TYR A 32 2.81 -6.11 15.29
N LYS A 33 1.62 -5.96 14.71
CA LYS A 33 0.47 -6.84 14.90
C LYS A 33 0.39 -7.75 13.67
N PHE A 34 0.33 -9.07 13.89
CA PHE A 34 0.20 -10.07 12.83
C PHE A 34 -1.18 -10.69 12.86
N GLU A 35 -1.95 -10.54 11.80
CA GLU A 35 -3.21 -11.23 11.58
C GLU A 35 -2.97 -12.49 10.75
N LYS A 36 -3.29 -13.68 11.30
CA LYS A 36 -3.12 -14.96 10.57
C LYS A 36 -4.21 -15.11 9.53
N ILE A 37 -3.92 -14.74 8.28
CA ILE A 37 -4.86 -14.73 7.15
C ILE A 37 -5.16 -16.13 6.62
N ALA A 38 -4.13 -16.96 6.51
CA ALA A 38 -4.19 -18.36 6.12
C ALA A 38 -3.08 -19.15 6.82
N ASP A 39 -2.98 -20.45 6.57
CA ASP A 39 -1.89 -21.23 7.16
C ASP A 39 -0.54 -20.74 6.63
N GLY A 40 0.34 -20.33 7.56
CA GLY A 40 1.63 -19.72 7.25
C GLY A 40 1.57 -18.35 6.56
N VAL A 41 0.42 -17.69 6.41
CA VAL A 41 0.29 -16.36 5.79
C VAL A 41 -0.21 -15.36 6.83
N TYR A 42 0.56 -14.31 7.07
CA TYR A 42 0.27 -13.30 8.07
C TYR A 42 0.32 -11.90 7.45
N TYR A 43 -0.66 -11.08 7.80
CA TYR A 43 -0.68 -9.65 7.46
C TYR A 43 -0.17 -8.85 8.66
N ALA A 44 0.90 -8.11 8.46
CA ALA A 44 1.60 -7.38 9.50
C ALA A 44 1.33 -5.88 9.38
N THR A 45 0.86 -5.27 10.47
CA THR A 45 0.55 -3.84 10.57
C THR A 45 1.19 -3.23 11.82
N GLY A 46 1.24 -1.90 11.90
CA GLY A 46 1.72 -1.16 13.08
C GLY A 46 3.17 -0.72 13.01
N GLY A 47 3.94 -1.19 12.03
CA GLY A 47 5.29 -0.68 11.75
C GLY A 47 5.27 0.68 11.03
N ALA A 48 6.47 1.24 10.81
CA ALA A 48 6.63 2.43 10.01
C ALA A 48 6.71 2.08 8.52
N GLY A 49 5.84 2.66 7.71
CA GLY A 49 5.76 2.46 6.27
C GLY A 49 4.55 1.66 5.83
N SER A 50 4.75 0.81 4.85
CA SER A 50 3.72 -0.09 4.31
C SER A 50 3.34 -1.19 5.30
N ASN A 51 2.17 -1.80 5.08
CA ASN A 51 1.86 -3.10 5.66
C ASN A 51 2.73 -4.16 4.98
N ASN A 52 3.07 -5.20 5.74
CA ASN A 52 3.91 -6.28 5.26
C ASN A 52 3.12 -7.59 5.19
N VAL A 53 3.55 -8.51 4.34
CA VAL A 53 3.02 -9.88 4.37
C VAL A 53 4.15 -10.84 4.69
N VAL A 54 3.94 -11.69 5.71
CA VAL A 54 4.90 -12.71 6.14
C VAL A 54 4.37 -14.07 5.69
N ILE A 55 5.11 -14.73 4.81
CA ILE A 55 4.77 -16.07 4.29
C ILE A 55 5.77 -17.06 4.88
N VAL A 56 5.31 -17.83 5.85
CA VAL A 56 6.09 -18.89 6.51
C VAL A 56 5.94 -20.18 5.70
N ASN A 57 7.01 -20.61 5.05
CA ASN A 57 7.10 -21.85 4.29
C ASN A 57 7.64 -23.00 5.17
N ASP A 58 7.91 -24.17 4.59
CA ASP A 58 8.40 -25.34 5.34
C ASP A 58 9.75 -25.06 6.00
N ASN A 59 10.68 -24.38 5.33
CA ASN A 59 12.08 -24.21 5.80
C ASN A 59 12.51 -22.72 5.92
N ASP A 60 11.72 -21.78 5.41
CA ASP A 60 12.09 -20.37 5.33
C ASP A 60 10.87 -19.45 5.44
N VAL A 61 11.15 -18.16 5.42
CA VAL A 61 10.14 -17.07 5.35
C VAL A 61 10.39 -16.25 4.11
N LEU A 62 9.31 -15.94 3.39
CA LEU A 62 9.26 -14.89 2.38
C LEU A 62 8.52 -13.69 2.98
N LEU A 63 9.13 -12.52 2.88
CA LEU A 63 8.58 -11.25 3.33
C LEU A 63 8.18 -10.42 2.11
N VAL A 64 7.02 -9.76 2.14
CA VAL A 64 6.60 -8.77 1.14
C VAL A 64 6.73 -7.40 1.75
N ASP A 65 7.58 -6.56 1.17
CA ASP A 65 8.02 -5.25 1.61
C ASP A 65 8.67 -5.23 3.00
N ASP A 66 9.41 -4.18 3.35
CA ASP A 66 10.23 -4.15 4.56
C ASP A 66 10.22 -2.81 5.32
N GLY A 67 9.39 -1.87 4.88
CA GLY A 67 9.10 -0.63 5.61
C GLY A 67 10.02 0.55 5.27
N THR A 68 9.85 1.62 6.04
CA THR A 68 10.38 2.97 5.75
C THR A 68 11.85 3.14 6.16
N THR A 69 12.35 2.31 7.08
CA THR A 69 13.70 2.49 7.64
C THR A 69 14.35 1.15 7.98
N PRO A 70 15.68 1.10 8.06
CA PRO A 70 16.39 -0.07 8.60
C PRO A 70 15.91 -0.47 10.00
N ALA A 71 15.51 0.50 10.82
CA ALA A 71 14.97 0.23 12.16
C ALA A 71 13.60 -0.48 12.10
N ALA A 72 12.72 -0.08 11.15
CA ALA A 72 11.43 -0.74 10.94
C ALA A 72 11.61 -2.20 10.50
N ALA A 73 12.52 -2.45 9.54
CA ALA A 73 12.83 -3.80 9.09
C ALA A 73 13.41 -4.67 10.23
N ARG A 74 14.33 -4.13 11.05
CA ARG A 74 14.86 -4.84 12.23
C ARG A 74 13.76 -5.18 13.24
N ALA A 75 12.82 -4.26 13.47
CA ALA A 75 11.68 -4.49 14.36
C ALA A 75 10.77 -5.59 13.82
N LEU A 76 10.49 -5.59 12.50
CA LEU A 76 9.72 -6.64 11.84
C LEU A 76 10.39 -8.01 11.99
N LEU A 77 11.69 -8.10 11.69
CA LEU A 77 12.46 -9.34 11.84
C LEU A 77 12.47 -9.85 13.30
N GLN A 78 12.51 -8.93 14.28
CA GLN A 78 12.43 -9.28 15.69
C GLN A 78 11.06 -9.87 16.05
N ASP A 79 9.99 -9.25 15.58
CA ASP A 79 8.62 -9.66 15.92
C ASP A 79 8.19 -10.93 15.15
N ILE A 80 8.73 -11.19 13.93
CA ILE A 80 8.51 -12.44 13.18
C ILE A 80 8.93 -13.68 13.98
N LYS A 81 9.89 -13.55 14.90
CA LYS A 81 10.30 -14.66 15.80
C LYS A 81 9.19 -15.18 16.70
N LEU A 82 8.13 -14.39 16.92
CA LEU A 82 6.91 -14.85 17.59
C LEU A 82 6.07 -15.81 16.75
N LEU A 83 6.26 -15.79 15.44
CA LEU A 83 5.54 -16.64 14.49
C LEU A 83 6.33 -17.92 14.16
N THR A 84 7.66 -17.79 14.04
CA THR A 84 8.54 -18.88 13.60
C THR A 84 10.01 -18.56 13.89
N ASN A 85 10.82 -19.64 14.07
CA ASN A 85 12.28 -19.55 14.13
C ASN A 85 12.97 -19.76 12.77
N LYS A 86 12.19 -19.94 11.68
CA LYS A 86 12.73 -20.13 10.34
C LYS A 86 13.38 -18.83 9.84
N PRO A 87 14.48 -18.90 9.08
CA PRO A 87 15.15 -17.72 8.57
C PRO A 87 14.31 -17.03 7.47
N VAL A 88 14.35 -15.69 7.42
CA VAL A 88 13.93 -14.94 6.24
C VAL A 88 14.98 -15.17 5.15
N ARG A 89 14.57 -15.72 4.01
CA ARG A 89 15.42 -16.00 2.85
C ARG A 89 15.04 -15.21 1.62
N TYR A 90 13.83 -14.68 1.59
CA TYR A 90 13.28 -13.93 0.47
C TYR A 90 12.61 -12.65 0.97
N VAL A 91 12.91 -11.55 0.32
CA VAL A 91 12.17 -10.29 0.42
C VAL A 91 11.66 -9.96 -0.97
N VAL A 92 10.39 -9.67 -1.11
CA VAL A 92 9.82 -9.20 -2.37
C VAL A 92 9.44 -7.74 -2.20
N ASN A 93 10.11 -6.85 -2.92
CA ASN A 93 9.68 -5.45 -2.98
C ASN A 93 8.60 -5.29 -4.05
N THR A 94 7.43 -4.80 -3.64
CA THR A 94 6.31 -4.59 -4.55
C THR A 94 6.60 -3.47 -5.56
N HIS A 95 7.23 -2.39 -5.14
CA HIS A 95 7.68 -1.28 -5.99
C HIS A 95 8.82 -0.50 -5.31
N PHE A 96 9.30 0.59 -5.92
CA PHE A 96 10.53 1.26 -5.48
C PHE A 96 10.34 2.36 -4.42
N HIS A 97 9.13 2.65 -3.96
CA HIS A 97 8.95 3.70 -2.96
C HIS A 97 9.59 3.35 -1.63
N TYR A 98 10.05 4.39 -0.95
CA TYR A 98 10.85 4.35 0.26
C TYR A 98 10.23 3.54 1.40
N ASP A 99 8.92 3.58 1.54
CA ASP A 99 8.18 2.92 2.61
C ASP A 99 7.93 1.42 2.36
N HIS A 100 8.44 0.91 1.23
CA HIS A 100 8.43 -0.50 0.84
C HIS A 100 9.83 -1.10 0.75
N THR A 101 10.89 -0.25 0.63
CA THR A 101 12.24 -0.72 0.24
C THR A 101 13.38 -0.21 1.12
N ASP A 102 13.16 0.79 1.99
CA ASP A 102 14.25 1.42 2.75
C ASP A 102 14.75 0.54 3.92
N GLY A 103 14.11 -0.58 4.18
CA GLY A 103 14.59 -1.66 5.03
C GLY A 103 15.57 -2.63 4.36
N ASN A 104 15.69 -2.65 3.03
CA ASN A 104 16.49 -3.61 2.26
C ASN A 104 17.93 -3.78 2.77
N SER A 105 18.56 -2.71 3.24
CA SER A 105 19.95 -2.72 3.73
C SER A 105 20.18 -3.55 4.99
N VAL A 106 19.12 -4.00 5.66
CA VAL A 106 19.20 -4.83 6.89
C VAL A 106 19.48 -6.30 6.56
N PHE A 107 19.09 -6.74 5.35
CA PHE A 107 19.20 -8.14 4.99
C PHE A 107 20.62 -8.51 4.57
N PRO A 108 21.15 -9.65 5.06
CA PRO A 108 22.47 -10.09 4.67
C PRO A 108 22.51 -10.56 3.20
N PRO A 109 23.72 -10.67 2.60
CA PRO A 109 23.86 -10.97 1.16
C PRO A 109 23.29 -12.33 0.70
N ASP A 110 23.02 -13.26 1.62
CA ASP A 110 22.42 -14.56 1.36
C ASP A 110 20.87 -14.53 1.38
N VAL A 111 20.28 -13.37 1.52
CA VAL A 111 18.84 -13.13 1.33
C VAL A 111 18.60 -12.61 -0.08
N ASP A 112 17.70 -13.28 -0.80
CA ASP A 112 17.26 -12.82 -2.11
C ASP A 112 16.23 -11.69 -1.95
N ILE A 113 16.62 -10.48 -2.34
CA ILE A 113 15.72 -9.34 -2.47
C ILE A 113 15.24 -9.31 -3.91
N ILE A 114 13.98 -9.64 -4.12
CA ILE A 114 13.39 -9.88 -5.44
C ILE A 114 12.44 -8.75 -5.80
N ALA A 115 12.53 -8.22 -7.02
CA ALA A 115 11.58 -7.25 -7.54
C ALA A 115 11.54 -7.25 -9.07
N HIS A 116 10.58 -6.52 -9.65
CA HIS A 116 10.61 -6.19 -11.06
C HIS A 116 11.90 -5.40 -11.40
N GLU A 117 12.49 -5.60 -12.58
CA GLU A 117 13.76 -4.98 -13.01
C GLU A 117 13.73 -3.44 -12.93
N TYR A 118 12.54 -2.83 -13.13
CA TYR A 118 12.37 -1.39 -12.98
C TYR A 118 12.65 -0.90 -11.55
N VAL A 119 12.28 -1.66 -10.53
CA VAL A 119 12.53 -1.30 -9.12
C VAL A 119 14.04 -1.15 -8.88
N ARG A 120 14.83 -2.11 -9.38
CA ARG A 120 16.29 -2.03 -9.29
C ARG A 120 16.83 -0.79 -10.02
N THR A 121 16.37 -0.56 -11.24
CA THR A 121 16.77 0.61 -12.03
C THR A 121 16.41 1.90 -11.31
N ALA A 122 15.21 2.02 -10.79
CA ALA A 122 14.73 3.20 -10.08
C ALA A 122 15.60 3.52 -8.84
N ILE A 123 15.88 2.52 -7.99
CA ILE A 123 16.69 2.72 -6.78
C ILE A 123 18.14 3.14 -7.15
N LEU A 124 18.70 2.60 -8.23
CA LEU A 124 20.06 2.93 -8.68
C LEU A 124 20.17 4.31 -9.34
N THR A 125 19.11 4.82 -9.97
CA THR A 125 19.21 5.99 -10.87
C THR A 125 18.43 7.21 -10.41
N PHE A 126 17.37 7.07 -9.59
CA PHE A 126 16.46 8.18 -9.31
C PHE A 126 16.83 9.03 -8.10
N ASN A 127 17.87 8.70 -7.34
CA ASN A 127 18.15 9.40 -6.07
C ASN A 127 16.88 9.48 -5.20
N VAL A 128 16.32 8.32 -4.86
CA VAL A 128 14.99 8.15 -4.26
C VAL A 128 14.75 8.97 -2.99
N LEU A 129 15.80 9.31 -2.23
CA LEU A 129 15.70 10.12 -1.01
C LEU A 129 15.63 11.65 -1.29
N ASN A 130 15.78 12.08 -2.54
CA ASN A 130 15.71 13.50 -2.92
C ASN A 130 14.57 13.79 -3.90
N ARG A 131 13.58 12.90 -3.99
CA ARG A 131 12.39 13.08 -4.82
C ARG A 131 11.10 12.75 -4.05
N GLU A 132 9.96 13.10 -4.64
CA GLU A 132 8.66 12.64 -4.14
C GLU A 132 8.51 11.11 -4.30
N PRO A 133 7.79 10.43 -3.38
CA PRO A 133 7.09 11.00 -2.22
C PRO A 133 7.97 11.18 -0.96
N TYR A 134 9.23 10.74 -0.96
CA TYR A 134 10.11 10.80 0.23
C TYR A 134 10.32 12.23 0.75
N THR A 135 10.61 13.18 -0.16
CA THR A 135 10.94 14.56 0.24
C THR A 135 9.82 15.22 1.04
N THR A 136 8.56 15.11 0.59
CA THR A 136 7.41 15.67 1.32
C THR A 136 7.08 14.85 2.55
N SER A 137 7.09 13.52 2.46
CA SER A 137 6.62 12.66 3.55
C SER A 137 7.63 12.50 4.69
N GLN A 138 8.92 12.55 4.41
CA GLN A 138 9.99 12.34 5.38
C GLN A 138 10.94 13.54 5.45
N GLY A 139 11.56 13.90 4.33
CA GLY A 139 12.62 14.90 4.29
C GLY A 139 12.20 16.27 4.83
N THR A 140 10.98 16.71 4.56
CA THR A 140 10.42 17.99 5.01
C THR A 140 9.50 17.82 6.21
N ALA A 141 8.61 16.82 6.22
CA ALA A 141 7.59 16.68 7.24
C ALA A 141 8.19 16.38 8.63
N VAL A 142 9.21 15.53 8.72
CA VAL A 142 9.79 15.15 10.03
C VAL A 142 10.50 16.32 10.70
N PRO A 143 11.39 17.09 10.04
CA PRO A 143 11.96 18.30 10.62
C PRO A 143 10.90 19.34 11.01
N ALA A 144 9.91 19.59 10.15
CA ALA A 144 8.81 20.55 10.43
C ALA A 144 8.01 20.12 11.67
N ARG A 145 7.71 18.83 11.82
CA ARG A 145 7.03 18.29 13.00
C ARG A 145 7.84 18.51 14.27
N ILE A 146 9.15 18.30 14.24
CA ILE A 146 10.04 18.54 15.38
C ILE A 146 9.97 20.00 15.82
N GLU A 147 10.07 20.95 14.89
CA GLU A 147 9.97 22.37 15.19
C GLU A 147 8.59 22.77 15.73
N ALA A 148 7.52 22.24 15.13
CA ALA A 148 6.16 22.49 15.61
C ALA A 148 5.95 21.98 17.05
N LEU A 149 6.45 20.78 17.37
CA LEU A 149 6.35 20.20 18.71
C LEU A 149 7.16 20.99 19.74
N ARG A 150 8.36 21.47 19.39
CA ARG A 150 9.15 22.35 20.27
C ARG A 150 8.39 23.62 20.62
N LYS A 151 7.76 24.27 19.62
CA LYS A 151 6.94 25.47 19.83
C LYS A 151 5.75 25.17 20.74
N GLN A 152 4.98 24.10 20.45
CA GLN A 152 3.84 23.70 21.27
C GLN A 152 4.22 23.41 22.73
N ILE A 153 5.35 22.73 22.98
CA ILE A 153 5.85 22.47 24.34
C ILE A 153 6.19 23.76 25.08
N ALA A 154 6.76 24.75 24.39
CA ALA A 154 7.11 26.04 25.00
C ALA A 154 5.87 26.85 25.40
N GLU A 155 4.79 26.75 24.64
CA GLU A 155 3.54 27.47 24.85
C GLU A 155 2.55 26.73 25.78
N GLU A 156 2.68 25.39 25.96
CA GLU A 156 1.75 24.57 26.74
C GLU A 156 1.94 24.77 28.25
N LYS A 157 0.83 25.06 28.93
CA LYS A 157 0.77 25.30 30.40
C LYS A 157 0.30 24.08 31.20
N ASP A 158 -0.48 23.19 30.55
CA ASP A 158 -0.94 21.95 31.19
C ASP A 158 0.20 20.92 31.25
N ALA A 159 0.52 20.46 32.43
CA ALA A 159 1.63 19.53 32.65
C ALA A 159 1.43 18.16 31.93
N GLY A 160 0.18 17.64 31.87
CA GLY A 160 -0.13 16.37 31.23
C GLY A 160 0.00 16.46 29.72
N LYS A 161 -0.53 17.51 29.13
CA LYS A 161 -0.38 17.76 27.68
C LYS A 161 1.08 18.01 27.31
N LYS A 162 1.81 18.76 28.13
CA LYS A 162 3.24 19.00 27.92
C LYS A 162 4.06 17.72 27.95
N ALA A 163 3.75 16.80 28.88
CA ALA A 163 4.39 15.47 28.93
C ALA A 163 4.10 14.67 27.64
N THR A 164 2.85 14.67 27.15
CA THR A 164 2.46 14.01 25.89
C THR A 164 3.21 14.59 24.69
N LEU A 165 3.27 15.92 24.56
CA LEU A 165 4.03 16.59 23.49
C LEU A 165 5.52 16.28 23.55
N THR A 166 6.08 16.19 24.78
CA THR A 166 7.49 15.83 24.97
C THR A 166 7.79 14.41 24.50
N THR A 167 6.88 13.44 24.75
CA THR A 167 6.99 12.08 24.22
C THR A 167 6.93 12.09 22.68
N GLN A 168 5.98 12.83 22.10
CA GLN A 168 5.87 12.94 20.63
C GLN A 168 7.11 13.59 20.00
N LEU A 169 7.75 14.57 20.68
CA LEU A 169 9.01 15.16 20.24
C LEU A 169 10.14 14.13 20.25
N ALA A 170 10.25 13.34 21.29
CA ALA A 170 11.25 12.27 21.38
C ALA A 170 11.07 11.24 20.26
N ASP A 171 9.83 10.83 19.98
CA ASP A 171 9.52 9.91 18.89
C ASP A 171 9.88 10.51 17.52
N ALA A 172 9.53 11.79 17.27
CA ALA A 172 9.88 12.47 16.02
C ALA A 172 11.41 12.63 15.84
N GLN A 173 12.14 12.91 16.93
CA GLN A 173 13.60 12.98 16.91
C GLN A 173 14.24 11.61 16.66
N LYS A 174 13.67 10.54 17.24
CA LYS A 174 14.09 9.16 16.97
C LYS A 174 13.89 8.83 15.49
N THR A 175 12.72 9.12 14.92
CA THR A 175 12.47 8.97 13.49
C THR A 175 13.50 9.70 12.65
N ALA A 176 13.82 10.96 12.99
CA ALA A 176 14.84 11.73 12.27
C ALA A 176 16.24 11.11 12.32
N GLN A 177 16.58 10.36 13.38
CA GLN A 177 17.85 9.61 13.44
C GLN A 177 17.78 8.34 12.57
N GLU A 178 16.68 7.61 12.62
CA GLU A 178 16.46 6.40 11.82
C GLU A 178 16.54 6.69 10.32
N LEU A 179 15.99 7.83 9.89
CA LEU A 179 16.07 8.28 8.49
C LEU A 179 17.53 8.49 7.99
N LYS A 180 18.46 8.83 8.87
CA LYS A 180 19.90 8.99 8.53
C LYS A 180 20.60 7.65 8.28
N GLU A 181 20.03 6.54 8.76
CA GLU A 181 20.59 5.21 8.55
C GLU A 181 20.22 4.63 7.17
N ILE A 182 19.27 5.25 6.47
CA ILE A 182 18.78 4.75 5.18
C ILE A 182 19.92 4.72 4.16
N LYS A 183 20.09 3.55 3.56
CA LYS A 183 20.97 3.31 2.43
C LYS A 183 20.14 2.61 1.36
N PRO A 184 19.62 3.35 0.35
CA PRO A 184 18.84 2.74 -0.70
C PRO A 184 19.58 1.54 -1.29
N THR A 185 19.02 0.35 -1.09
CA THR A 185 19.66 -0.92 -1.46
C THR A 185 18.80 -1.60 -2.51
N PRO A 186 19.32 -1.73 -3.75
CA PRO A 186 18.54 -2.30 -4.84
C PRO A 186 18.34 -3.81 -4.67
N PRO A 187 17.25 -4.39 -5.21
CA PRO A 187 17.07 -5.83 -5.29
C PRO A 187 18.26 -6.53 -5.96
N ASN A 188 18.67 -7.70 -5.45
CA ASN A 188 19.74 -8.51 -6.01
C ASN A 188 19.24 -9.57 -7.00
N VAL A 189 17.94 -9.88 -6.99
CA VAL A 189 17.26 -10.75 -7.95
C VAL A 189 16.16 -9.97 -8.65
N THR A 190 16.12 -10.01 -9.98
CA THR A 190 15.10 -9.30 -10.76
C THR A 190 14.39 -10.18 -11.76
N TYR A 191 13.17 -9.81 -12.12
CA TYR A 191 12.39 -10.44 -13.18
C TYR A 191 11.66 -9.36 -13.99
N SER A 192 11.22 -9.70 -15.21
CA SER A 192 10.58 -8.75 -16.12
C SER A 192 9.06 -8.93 -16.30
N SER A 193 8.53 -10.14 -16.14
CA SER A 193 7.10 -10.39 -16.35
C SER A 193 6.49 -11.30 -15.30
N LYS A 194 7.10 -12.45 -15.07
CA LYS A 194 6.66 -13.45 -14.09
C LYS A 194 7.84 -14.20 -13.51
N MET A 195 7.78 -14.45 -12.20
CA MET A 195 8.62 -15.41 -11.52
C MET A 195 7.76 -16.31 -10.64
N THR A 196 8.09 -17.59 -10.52
CA THR A 196 7.39 -18.51 -9.64
C THR A 196 8.40 -19.12 -8.66
N ILE A 197 8.07 -19.04 -7.38
CA ILE A 197 8.84 -19.63 -6.28
C ILE A 197 8.02 -20.79 -5.71
N ASN A 198 8.54 -22.00 -5.82
CA ASN A 198 7.89 -23.19 -5.29
C ASN A 198 8.51 -23.57 -3.94
N LYS A 199 7.69 -23.67 -2.89
CA LYS A 199 8.06 -24.00 -1.52
C LYS A 199 7.21 -25.16 -1.01
N GLY A 200 7.73 -26.40 -1.21
CA GLY A 200 6.94 -27.61 -0.94
C GLY A 200 5.67 -27.63 -1.78
N GLN A 201 4.51 -27.60 -1.12
CA GLN A 201 3.21 -27.57 -1.78
C GLN A 201 2.68 -26.14 -2.06
N ARG A 202 3.45 -25.10 -1.70
CA ARG A 202 3.06 -23.71 -1.93
C ARG A 202 3.72 -23.18 -3.19
N GLU A 203 2.90 -22.66 -4.09
CA GLU A 203 3.32 -21.87 -5.23
C GLU A 203 3.13 -20.37 -4.89
N ILE A 204 4.17 -19.57 -5.09
CA ILE A 204 4.16 -18.12 -4.92
C ILE A 204 4.50 -17.52 -6.28
N GLN A 205 3.55 -16.81 -6.88
CA GLN A 205 3.74 -16.16 -8.17
C GLN A 205 4.03 -14.67 -7.97
N LEU A 206 5.13 -14.18 -8.52
CA LEU A 206 5.45 -12.77 -8.64
C LEU A 206 5.07 -12.34 -10.06
N LEU A 207 4.16 -11.40 -10.18
CA LEU A 207 3.56 -11.01 -11.47
C LEU A 207 3.74 -9.51 -11.70
N PHE A 208 4.24 -9.15 -12.88
CA PHE A 208 4.09 -7.81 -13.42
C PHE A 208 2.91 -7.81 -14.40
N LEU A 209 1.83 -7.14 -14.04
CA LEU A 209 0.59 -7.14 -14.82
C LEU A 209 0.49 -5.95 -15.79
N GLY A 210 1.44 -5.02 -15.71
CA GLY A 210 1.51 -3.77 -16.44
C GLY A 210 1.87 -2.61 -15.53
N ARG A 211 2.12 -1.44 -16.09
CA ARG A 211 2.39 -0.21 -15.35
C ARG A 211 1.11 0.29 -14.67
N GLY A 212 1.24 0.89 -13.49
CA GLY A 212 0.09 1.41 -12.75
C GLY A 212 0.49 2.48 -11.75
N HIS A 213 0.67 2.11 -10.49
CA HIS A 213 1.16 2.98 -9.44
C HIS A 213 2.60 3.45 -9.74
N THR A 214 3.41 2.53 -10.25
CA THR A 214 4.74 2.78 -10.82
C THR A 214 4.92 2.02 -12.14
N ALA A 215 6.14 2.03 -12.71
CA ALA A 215 6.45 1.23 -13.90
C ALA A 215 6.95 -0.19 -13.57
N GLY A 216 6.87 -0.63 -12.31
CA GLY A 216 7.43 -1.92 -11.90
C GLY A 216 6.68 -2.56 -10.74
N ASP A 217 5.35 -2.42 -10.69
CA ASP A 217 4.53 -2.93 -9.59
C ASP A 217 4.49 -4.47 -9.63
N THR A 218 4.98 -5.10 -8.57
CA THR A 218 4.95 -6.55 -8.37
C THR A 218 3.71 -6.95 -7.58
N ILE A 219 2.95 -7.88 -8.13
CA ILE A 219 1.87 -8.57 -7.43
C ILE A 219 2.39 -9.91 -6.93
N VAL A 220 2.22 -10.18 -5.63
CA VAL A 220 2.51 -11.51 -5.06
C VAL A 220 1.20 -12.29 -4.96
N PHE A 221 1.06 -13.33 -5.77
CA PHE A 221 -0.17 -14.12 -5.83
C PHE A 221 0.08 -15.53 -5.26
N LEU A 222 -0.80 -15.95 -4.35
CA LEU A 222 -0.85 -17.27 -3.74
C LEU A 222 -2.08 -18.00 -4.30
N PRO A 223 -1.95 -18.79 -5.37
CA PRO A 223 -3.10 -19.38 -6.06
C PRO A 223 -3.93 -20.32 -5.18
N LYS A 224 -3.26 -21.15 -4.37
CA LYS A 224 -3.91 -22.12 -3.48
C LYS A 224 -4.74 -21.41 -2.39
N GLU A 225 -4.19 -20.39 -1.79
CA GLU A 225 -4.85 -19.58 -0.76
C GLU A 225 -5.85 -18.58 -1.35
N ARG A 226 -5.78 -18.33 -2.66
CA ARG A 226 -6.54 -17.30 -3.38
C ARG A 226 -6.32 -15.91 -2.79
N ILE A 227 -5.07 -15.61 -2.42
CA ILE A 227 -4.64 -14.35 -1.83
C ILE A 227 -3.76 -13.60 -2.83
N VAL A 228 -3.94 -12.29 -2.93
CA VAL A 228 -3.07 -11.42 -3.71
C VAL A 228 -2.55 -10.27 -2.84
N CYS A 229 -1.21 -10.06 -2.83
CA CYS A 229 -0.59 -8.89 -2.21
C CYS A 229 -0.31 -7.90 -3.34
N THR A 230 -0.82 -6.69 -3.22
CA THR A 230 -0.87 -5.72 -4.32
C THR A 230 0.11 -4.57 -4.18
N GLY A 231 0.81 -4.46 -3.02
CA GLY A 231 1.49 -3.20 -2.72
C GLY A 231 0.51 -2.05 -2.90
N ASP A 232 0.95 -1.00 -3.59
CA ASP A 232 0.15 0.19 -3.83
C ASP A 232 -0.54 0.21 -5.21
N LEU A 233 -0.36 -0.86 -6.01
CA LEU A 233 -1.14 -1.01 -7.25
C LEU A 233 -2.65 -1.01 -6.98
N MET A 234 -3.07 -1.54 -5.82
CA MET A 234 -4.46 -1.48 -5.38
C MET A 234 -4.53 -1.47 -3.84
N GLU A 235 -4.96 -0.34 -3.29
CA GLU A 235 -5.18 -0.14 -1.86
C GLU A 235 -6.68 -0.13 -1.53
N SER A 236 -7.01 -0.22 -0.23
CA SER A 236 -8.38 0.01 0.24
C SER A 236 -8.69 1.49 0.50
N ARG A 237 -7.81 2.39 0.07
CA ARG A 237 -7.91 3.85 0.10
C ARG A 237 -7.37 4.42 -1.21
N LEU A 238 -7.38 5.74 -1.39
CA LEU A 238 -6.72 6.36 -2.53
C LEU A 238 -5.20 6.26 -2.38
N ALA A 239 -4.55 5.68 -3.39
CA ALA A 239 -3.11 5.57 -3.47
C ALA A 239 -2.45 6.91 -3.82
N TYR A 240 -1.16 7.06 -3.49
CA TYR A 240 -0.32 8.12 -4.05
C TYR A 240 -0.20 7.95 -5.57
N MET A 241 -0.24 9.06 -6.32
CA MET A 241 -0.29 9.02 -7.79
C MET A 241 0.84 9.81 -8.47
N GLY A 242 1.86 10.23 -7.72
CA GLY A 242 2.94 11.06 -8.27
C GLY A 242 3.89 10.36 -9.24
N ASP A 243 3.82 9.04 -9.35
CA ASP A 243 4.59 8.22 -10.30
C ASP A 243 3.67 7.41 -11.24
N ALA A 244 2.37 7.71 -11.27
CA ALA A 244 1.33 6.92 -11.91
C ALA A 244 1.38 6.93 -13.45
N PHE A 245 0.82 5.85 -14.04
CA PHE A 245 0.57 5.64 -15.46
C PHE A 245 -0.94 5.46 -15.67
N PHE A 246 -1.69 6.54 -15.70
CA PHE A 246 -3.14 6.57 -15.48
C PHE A 246 -3.97 5.63 -16.35
N ASP A 247 -3.88 5.70 -17.70
CA ASP A 247 -4.66 4.82 -18.59
C ASP A 247 -4.20 3.36 -18.50
N GLU A 248 -2.89 3.16 -18.35
CA GLU A 248 -2.31 1.83 -18.18
C GLU A 248 -2.70 1.21 -16.84
N TRP A 249 -2.80 2.02 -15.78
CA TRP A 249 -3.24 1.53 -14.47
C TRP A 249 -4.64 0.91 -14.55
N ILE A 250 -5.56 1.54 -15.26
CA ILE A 250 -6.90 1.00 -15.49
C ILE A 250 -6.82 -0.39 -16.15
N THR A 251 -5.98 -0.53 -17.20
CA THR A 251 -5.77 -1.80 -17.91
C THR A 251 -5.09 -2.84 -17.03
N THR A 252 -4.12 -2.43 -16.22
CA THR A 252 -3.40 -3.30 -15.27
C THR A 252 -4.35 -3.82 -14.18
N LEU A 253 -5.29 -3.00 -13.71
CA LEU A 253 -6.33 -3.42 -12.77
C LEU A 253 -7.34 -4.38 -13.42
N ASP A 254 -7.59 -4.29 -14.74
CA ASP A 254 -8.37 -5.31 -15.45
C ASP A 254 -7.64 -6.66 -15.48
N ALA A 255 -6.32 -6.66 -15.64
CA ALA A 255 -5.52 -7.87 -15.55
C ALA A 255 -5.54 -8.44 -14.13
N LEU A 256 -5.44 -7.60 -13.10
CA LEU A 256 -5.59 -8.01 -11.70
C LEU A 256 -6.93 -8.70 -11.44
N LYS A 257 -8.04 -8.14 -11.91
CA LYS A 257 -9.39 -8.72 -11.73
C LYS A 257 -9.55 -10.10 -12.37
N LYS A 258 -8.74 -10.46 -13.38
CA LYS A 258 -8.76 -11.79 -14.02
C LYS A 258 -8.12 -12.89 -13.17
N LEU A 259 -7.29 -12.54 -12.18
CA LEU A 259 -6.75 -13.52 -11.24
C LEU A 259 -7.88 -14.09 -10.36
N ASP A 260 -7.78 -15.39 -10.05
CA ASP A 260 -8.72 -16.05 -9.14
C ASP A 260 -8.32 -15.84 -7.69
N PHE A 261 -8.54 -14.64 -7.16
CA PHE A 261 -8.34 -14.33 -5.76
C PHE A 261 -9.66 -14.10 -5.02
N ALA A 262 -9.63 -14.32 -3.72
CA ALA A 262 -10.72 -14.05 -2.79
C ALA A 262 -10.36 -12.98 -1.73
N LEU A 263 -9.10 -12.57 -1.66
CA LEU A 263 -8.61 -11.59 -0.69
C LEU A 263 -7.43 -10.80 -1.26
N VAL A 264 -7.48 -9.49 -1.06
CA VAL A 264 -6.39 -8.56 -1.33
C VAL A 264 -5.73 -8.15 -0.01
N LEU A 265 -4.40 -8.21 0.05
CA LEU A 265 -3.55 -7.69 1.11
C LEU A 265 -2.78 -6.49 0.54
N PRO A 266 -3.24 -5.25 0.78
CA PRO A 266 -2.65 -4.06 0.19
C PRO A 266 -1.42 -3.58 0.96
N GLY A 267 -0.57 -2.77 0.29
CA GLY A 267 0.52 -2.06 0.96
C GLY A 267 0.02 -1.06 1.99
N HIS A 268 -1.14 -0.45 1.76
CA HIS A 268 -1.76 0.47 2.71
C HIS A 268 -3.27 0.23 2.83
N GLY A 269 -3.80 0.54 4.02
CA GLY A 269 -5.20 0.32 4.34
C GLY A 269 -5.47 -1.10 4.85
N ALA A 270 -6.74 -1.48 4.92
CA ALA A 270 -7.17 -2.78 5.41
C ALA A 270 -7.28 -3.82 4.29
N PRO A 271 -7.10 -5.12 4.59
CA PRO A 271 -7.44 -6.19 3.65
C PRO A 271 -8.88 -6.10 3.15
N PHE A 272 -9.12 -6.44 1.90
CA PHE A 272 -10.46 -6.42 1.31
C PHE A 272 -10.70 -7.58 0.35
N ARG A 273 -11.99 -7.89 0.09
CA ARG A 273 -12.40 -9.07 -0.69
C ARG A 273 -13.15 -8.72 -1.97
N ASP A 274 -13.71 -7.52 -2.03
CA ASP A 274 -14.64 -7.16 -3.10
C ASP A 274 -13.90 -6.57 -4.30
N LYS A 275 -13.98 -7.25 -5.45
CA LYS A 275 -13.48 -6.71 -6.73
C LYS A 275 -14.22 -5.43 -7.17
N ALA A 276 -15.37 -5.12 -6.59
CA ALA A 276 -16.06 -3.86 -6.84
C ALA A 276 -15.21 -2.65 -6.43
N LEU A 277 -14.40 -2.76 -5.35
CA LEU A 277 -13.49 -1.69 -4.95
C LEU A 277 -12.42 -1.42 -6.03
N VAL A 278 -11.93 -2.47 -6.71
CA VAL A 278 -11.01 -2.32 -7.85
C VAL A 278 -11.70 -1.55 -8.99
N THR A 279 -12.96 -1.88 -9.28
CA THR A 279 -13.76 -1.19 -10.30
C THR A 279 -14.06 0.26 -9.91
N ALA A 280 -14.34 0.52 -8.64
CA ALA A 280 -14.54 1.88 -8.11
C ALA A 280 -13.26 2.73 -8.27
N PHE A 281 -12.08 2.15 -8.01
CA PHE A 281 -10.81 2.84 -8.20
C PHE A 281 -10.50 3.12 -9.68
N GLN A 282 -10.81 2.18 -10.58
CA GLN A 282 -10.72 2.41 -12.03
C GLN A 282 -11.63 3.58 -12.48
N SER A 283 -12.85 3.64 -11.94
CA SER A 283 -13.78 4.75 -12.22
C SER A 283 -13.23 6.09 -11.71
N TYR A 284 -12.65 6.09 -10.50
CA TYR A 284 -11.97 7.27 -9.95
C TYR A 284 -10.81 7.75 -10.85
N LEU A 285 -9.93 6.85 -11.28
CA LEU A 285 -8.81 7.18 -12.19
C LEU A 285 -9.31 7.75 -13.53
N SER A 286 -10.36 7.17 -14.08
CA SER A 286 -10.99 7.62 -15.33
C SER A 286 -11.57 9.04 -15.19
N ASP A 287 -12.31 9.29 -14.11
CA ASP A 287 -12.92 10.61 -13.87
C ASP A 287 -11.86 11.68 -13.59
N LEU A 288 -10.85 11.37 -12.78
CA LEU A 288 -9.71 12.27 -12.53
C LEU A 288 -9.02 12.63 -13.85
N THR A 289 -8.69 11.62 -14.65
CA THR A 289 -8.02 11.83 -15.95
C THR A 289 -8.86 12.67 -16.89
N LYS A 290 -10.16 12.39 -17.00
CA LYS A 290 -11.09 13.14 -17.85
C LYS A 290 -11.20 14.61 -17.44
N GLN A 291 -11.45 14.87 -16.15
CA GLN A 291 -11.66 16.25 -15.65
C GLN A 291 -10.36 17.05 -15.72
N ALA A 292 -9.23 16.50 -15.27
CA ALA A 292 -7.94 17.20 -15.30
C ALA A 292 -7.48 17.47 -16.74
N THR A 293 -7.69 16.52 -17.69
CA THR A 293 -7.42 16.76 -19.11
C THR A 293 -8.26 17.89 -19.69
N ALA A 294 -9.54 17.96 -19.32
CA ALA A 294 -10.42 19.05 -19.79
C ALA A 294 -9.96 20.42 -19.26
N LEU A 295 -9.55 20.48 -18.00
CA LEU A 295 -9.02 21.72 -17.40
C LEU A 295 -7.68 22.12 -18.06
N ARG A 296 -6.78 21.16 -18.32
CA ARG A 296 -5.52 21.43 -19.02
C ARG A 296 -5.75 22.00 -20.41
N LYS A 297 -6.70 21.47 -21.18
CA LYS A 297 -7.08 22.00 -22.51
C LYS A 297 -7.61 23.43 -22.46
N GLN A 298 -8.13 23.88 -21.30
CA GLN A 298 -8.55 25.26 -21.05
C GLN A 298 -7.40 26.16 -20.57
N GLY A 299 -6.17 25.67 -20.50
CA GLY A 299 -5.01 26.41 -20.03
C GLY A 299 -4.93 26.55 -18.50
N VAL A 300 -5.70 25.77 -17.75
CA VAL A 300 -5.66 25.79 -16.28
C VAL A 300 -4.39 25.09 -15.80
N SER A 301 -3.69 25.70 -14.85
CA SER A 301 -2.50 25.10 -14.22
C SER A 301 -2.83 23.80 -13.48
N ALA A 302 -1.85 22.89 -13.29
CA ALA A 302 -2.04 21.68 -12.51
C ALA A 302 -2.47 22.00 -11.06
N ASP A 303 -1.90 23.04 -10.47
CA ASP A 303 -2.20 23.49 -9.10
C ASP A 303 -3.63 23.96 -8.93
N ASP A 304 -4.18 24.65 -9.94
CA ASP A 304 -5.58 25.09 -9.91
C ASP A 304 -6.53 23.95 -10.35
N ALA A 305 -6.11 23.08 -11.25
CA ALA A 305 -6.89 21.91 -11.62
C ALA A 305 -7.06 20.96 -10.42
N ALA A 306 -6.02 20.77 -9.61
CA ALA A 306 -6.10 19.97 -8.39
C ALA A 306 -7.16 20.45 -7.39
N LYS A 307 -7.48 21.74 -7.38
CA LYS A 307 -8.53 22.34 -6.53
C LYS A 307 -9.93 22.27 -7.16
N ARG A 308 -10.01 22.14 -8.50
CA ARG A 308 -11.24 22.30 -9.27
C ARG A 308 -11.88 21.01 -9.73
N VAL A 309 -11.11 19.89 -9.80
CA VAL A 309 -11.68 18.59 -10.11
C VAL A 309 -12.70 18.20 -9.02
N ASP A 310 -13.85 17.68 -9.43
CA ASP A 310 -14.87 17.21 -8.50
C ASP A 310 -15.00 15.67 -8.60
N LEU A 311 -14.49 15.02 -7.58
CA LEU A 311 -14.47 13.56 -7.45
C LEU A 311 -15.36 13.08 -6.29
N THR A 312 -16.26 13.96 -5.81
CA THR A 312 -17.16 13.67 -4.68
C THR A 312 -18.12 12.51 -4.93
N SER A 313 -18.42 12.19 -6.20
CA SER A 313 -19.18 10.99 -6.58
C SER A 313 -18.53 9.68 -6.13
N HIS A 314 -17.22 9.67 -5.86
CA HIS A 314 -16.45 8.51 -5.39
C HIS A 314 -16.29 8.47 -3.85
N ALA A 315 -16.84 9.44 -3.10
CA ALA A 315 -16.70 9.52 -1.64
C ALA A 315 -17.28 8.30 -0.91
N LYS A 316 -18.28 7.62 -1.50
CA LYS A 316 -18.85 6.40 -0.93
C LYS A 316 -17.81 5.28 -0.81
N ASP A 317 -16.97 5.13 -1.82
CA ASP A 317 -15.95 4.08 -1.89
C ASP A 317 -14.61 4.53 -1.29
N PHE A 318 -14.35 5.86 -1.32
CA PHE A 318 -13.13 6.49 -0.78
C PHE A 318 -13.50 7.64 0.18
N PRO A 319 -13.78 7.34 1.45
CA PRO A 319 -14.27 8.33 2.43
C PRO A 319 -13.30 9.48 2.75
N SER A 320 -12.04 9.41 2.31
CA SER A 320 -11.09 10.53 2.38
C SER A 320 -11.46 11.69 1.47
N ILE A 321 -12.34 11.48 0.49
CA ILE A 321 -12.87 12.53 -0.38
C ILE A 321 -13.98 13.26 0.39
N GLN A 322 -13.68 14.48 0.87
CA GLN A 322 -14.61 15.29 1.67
C GLN A 322 -15.15 16.54 0.94
N GLY A 323 -14.76 16.73 -0.33
CA GLY A 323 -15.14 17.86 -1.15
C GLY A 323 -14.42 17.86 -2.49
N PRO A 324 -14.63 18.86 -3.36
CA PRO A 324 -13.86 19.03 -4.59
C PRO A 324 -12.36 19.13 -4.32
N GLY A 325 -11.56 18.59 -5.24
CA GLY A 325 -10.11 18.56 -5.21
C GLY A 325 -9.54 17.16 -5.34
N ALA A 326 -8.26 17.10 -5.65
CA ALA A 326 -7.45 15.88 -5.69
C ALA A 326 -6.03 16.15 -5.18
N ASP A 327 -5.27 15.10 -4.91
CA ASP A 327 -3.85 15.24 -4.54
C ASP A 327 -3.09 15.96 -5.67
N LEU A 328 -2.50 17.10 -5.31
CA LEU A 328 -1.75 17.95 -6.24
C LEU A 328 -0.63 17.18 -6.97
N ARG A 329 0.04 16.26 -6.28
CA ARG A 329 1.14 15.48 -6.85
C ARG A 329 0.62 14.56 -7.96
N GLY A 330 -0.54 13.94 -7.76
CA GLY A 330 -1.22 13.15 -8.78
C GLY A 330 -1.64 13.97 -9.99
N VAL A 331 -2.20 15.18 -9.79
CA VAL A 331 -2.60 16.04 -10.91
C VAL A 331 -1.38 16.59 -11.66
N ARG A 332 -0.29 16.96 -10.98
CA ARG A 332 0.97 17.35 -11.62
C ARG A 332 1.57 16.19 -12.46
N ARG A 333 1.55 14.97 -11.91
CA ARG A 333 2.00 13.78 -12.65
C ARG A 333 1.11 13.51 -13.87
N LEU A 334 -0.19 13.66 -13.72
CA LEU A 334 -1.13 13.49 -14.84
C LEU A 334 -0.84 14.49 -15.96
N TYR A 335 -0.58 15.75 -15.64
CA TYR A 335 -0.21 16.77 -16.65
C TYR A 335 1.11 16.40 -17.35
N ALA A 336 2.14 16.04 -16.59
CA ALA A 336 3.40 15.59 -17.15
C ALA A 336 3.24 14.34 -18.02
N TRP A 337 2.43 13.37 -17.58
CA TRP A 337 2.15 12.17 -18.36
C TRP A 337 1.39 12.47 -19.68
N LEU A 338 0.45 13.42 -19.67
CA LEU A 338 -0.22 13.88 -20.89
C LEU A 338 0.78 14.54 -21.85
N ASP A 339 1.77 15.30 -21.36
CA ASP A 339 2.84 15.89 -22.18
C ASP A 339 3.72 14.78 -22.80
N GLU A 340 4.12 13.77 -22.02
CA GLU A 340 4.88 12.61 -22.49
C GLU A 340 4.16 11.86 -23.60
N MET A 341 2.83 11.82 -23.56
CA MET A 341 1.96 11.17 -24.55
C MET A 341 1.59 12.07 -25.75
N GLY A 342 2.03 13.33 -25.76
CA GLY A 342 1.67 14.31 -26.80
C GLY A 342 0.18 14.68 -26.83
N ARG A 343 -0.49 14.67 -25.69
CA ARG A 343 -1.97 14.79 -25.55
C ARG A 343 -2.39 16.09 -24.85
#